data_5b705cad1fd68fb77f7a6ef9a2c6c97c
#
_entry.id   5b705cad1fd68fb77f7a6ef9a2c6c97c
#
_cell.length_a   1.000
_cell.length_b   1.000
_cell.length_c   1.000
_cell.angle_alpha   90.00
_cell.angle_beta   90.00
_cell.angle_gamma   90.00
#
_symmetry.space_group_name_H-M   'P 1'
#
loop_
_entity.id
_entity.type
_entity.pdbx_description
1 polymer ?
#
loop_
_entity_poly.entity_id
_entity_poly.type
_entity_poly.pdbx_seq_one_letter_code
_entity_poly.pdbx_strand_id
1 'polypeptide(L)'
;MTIPRLAAALIALMALAAPTRADTASAVAACRAAPGAIRVAGPALCFTGDIDAGTAAQAMALLPTPGLTTLVIASDGGEVAAAVRLARAIRARGLILVVDDRCASSCANFLFPAARTKAVAERALLIFHGGIAPGAFGGLFGGGEERDLLALTRAFFREIGVDGAITYDAPYRRDPRSGVRELAEEWTATPAALARYGMTGIVQMWWPSNEAVLREAARRGMRLGIVE
;
A
#
# COMPACT_ATOMS: atom_id res chain seq x y z
N MET A 1 -33.27 -42.05 34.95
CA MET A 1 -31.94 -41.41 34.77
C MET A 1 -31.75 -41.14 33.29
N THR A 2 -31.94 -39.92 32.84
CA THR A 2 -31.85 -39.48 31.45
C THR A 2 -30.55 -38.71 31.27
N ILE A 3 -29.65 -39.22 30.43
CA ILE A 3 -28.35 -38.63 30.11
C ILE A 3 -28.58 -37.58 29.02
N PRO A 4 -28.17 -36.29 29.21
CA PRO A 4 -28.28 -35.30 28.15
C PRO A 4 -27.19 -35.52 27.09
N ARG A 5 -27.62 -35.60 25.82
CA ARG A 5 -26.75 -35.63 24.65
C ARG A 5 -26.13 -34.24 24.47
N LEU A 6 -24.84 -34.12 24.73
CA LEU A 6 -24.03 -32.95 24.32
C LEU A 6 -23.94 -32.93 22.79
N ALA A 7 -24.58 -31.95 22.17
CA ALA A 7 -24.40 -31.64 20.76
C ALA A 7 -23.07 -30.87 20.61
N ALA A 8 -22.05 -31.51 20.06
CA ALA A 8 -20.80 -30.87 19.68
C ALA A 8 -21.06 -30.03 18.43
N ALA A 9 -21.08 -28.72 18.58
CA ALA A 9 -21.10 -27.78 17.42
C ALA A 9 -19.73 -27.79 16.78
N LEU A 10 -19.59 -28.39 15.59
CA LEU A 10 -18.44 -28.24 14.73
C LEU A 10 -18.44 -26.81 14.15
N ILE A 11 -17.60 -25.95 14.69
CA ILE A 11 -17.27 -24.67 14.07
C ILE A 11 -16.33 -24.99 12.92
N ALA A 12 -16.87 -25.02 11.70
CA ALA A 12 -16.06 -25.11 10.49
C ALA A 12 -15.27 -23.80 10.33
N LEU A 13 -13.98 -23.83 10.65
CA LEU A 13 -13.05 -22.74 10.38
C LEU A 13 -12.85 -22.71 8.85
N MET A 14 -13.60 -21.86 8.13
CA MET A 14 -13.33 -21.60 6.72
C MET A 14 -12.01 -20.85 6.64
N ALA A 15 -10.94 -21.54 6.34
CA ALA A 15 -9.68 -20.93 5.94
C ALA A 15 -9.94 -20.15 4.65
N LEU A 16 -9.93 -18.82 4.73
CA LEU A 16 -9.97 -17.96 3.55
C LEU A 16 -8.72 -18.27 2.72
N ALA A 17 -8.91 -18.91 1.57
CA ALA A 17 -7.82 -19.16 0.64
C ALA A 17 -7.18 -17.84 0.20
N ALA A 18 -5.85 -17.81 0.08
CA ALA A 18 -5.17 -16.65 -0.46
C ALA A 18 -5.67 -16.38 -1.90
N PRO A 19 -5.85 -15.09 -2.29
CA PRO A 19 -6.31 -14.75 -3.61
C PRO A 19 -5.32 -15.25 -4.68
N THR A 20 -5.85 -15.75 -5.77
CA THR A 20 -5.05 -16.20 -6.91
C THR A 20 -4.69 -15.02 -7.82
N ARG A 21 -3.74 -15.23 -8.74
CA ARG A 21 -3.46 -14.26 -9.82
C ARG A 21 -4.70 -13.96 -10.67
N ALA A 22 -5.56 -14.94 -10.89
CA ALA A 22 -6.79 -14.76 -11.65
C ALA A 22 -7.78 -13.84 -10.93
N ASP A 23 -7.89 -13.95 -9.60
CA ASP A 23 -8.76 -13.10 -8.80
C ASP A 23 -8.30 -11.63 -8.81
N THR A 24 -6.99 -11.40 -8.67
CA THR A 24 -6.41 -10.04 -8.73
C THR A 24 -6.56 -9.43 -10.12
N ALA A 25 -6.33 -10.17 -11.19
CA ALA A 25 -6.50 -9.70 -12.56
C ALA A 25 -7.96 -9.38 -12.88
N SER A 26 -8.91 -10.21 -12.41
CA SER A 26 -10.34 -9.98 -12.57
C SER A 26 -10.80 -8.70 -11.86
N ALA A 27 -10.35 -8.47 -10.62
CA ALA A 27 -10.66 -7.25 -9.88
C ALA A 27 -10.12 -5.99 -10.58
N VAL A 28 -8.87 -6.04 -11.08
CA VAL A 28 -8.27 -4.96 -11.87
C VAL A 28 -9.07 -4.69 -13.12
N ALA A 29 -9.44 -5.74 -13.90
CA ALA A 29 -10.22 -5.59 -15.12
C ALA A 29 -11.60 -4.95 -14.84
N ALA A 30 -12.29 -5.39 -13.79
CA ALA A 30 -13.56 -4.81 -13.38
C ALA A 30 -13.43 -3.32 -13.03
N CYS A 31 -12.36 -2.94 -12.32
CA CYS A 31 -12.09 -1.54 -11.98
C CYS A 31 -11.75 -0.70 -13.21
N ARG A 32 -10.98 -1.21 -14.15
CA ARG A 32 -10.66 -0.49 -15.41
C ARG A 32 -11.87 -0.28 -16.30
N ALA A 33 -12.83 -1.21 -16.31
CA ALA A 33 -14.05 -1.12 -17.10
C ALA A 33 -15.12 -0.20 -16.51
N ALA A 34 -15.11 0.04 -15.20
CA ALA A 34 -16.12 0.84 -14.53
C ALA A 34 -15.77 2.34 -14.56
N PRO A 35 -16.75 3.26 -14.76
CA PRO A 35 -16.49 4.70 -14.75
C PRO A 35 -16.33 5.26 -13.32
N GLY A 36 -15.67 6.41 -13.22
CA GLY A 36 -15.48 7.15 -11.96
C GLY A 36 -14.21 6.78 -11.20
N ALA A 37 -13.72 7.71 -10.37
CA ALA A 37 -12.47 7.59 -9.65
C ALA A 37 -12.58 6.67 -8.41
N ILE A 38 -13.68 6.80 -7.64
CA ILE A 38 -13.94 6.00 -6.44
C ILE A 38 -15.31 5.35 -6.58
N ARG A 39 -15.35 4.01 -6.64
CA ARG A 39 -16.55 3.23 -6.94
C ARG A 39 -16.41 1.78 -6.54
N VAL A 40 -17.54 1.10 -6.46
CA VAL A 40 -17.57 -0.37 -6.31
C VAL A 40 -17.83 -1.01 -7.68
N ALA A 41 -17.02 -2.02 -8.02
CA ALA A 41 -17.19 -2.84 -9.21
C ALA A 41 -17.12 -4.32 -8.81
N GLY A 42 -18.27 -4.97 -8.71
CA GLY A 42 -18.38 -6.33 -8.16
C GLY A 42 -17.82 -6.39 -6.73
N PRO A 43 -16.87 -7.30 -6.42
CA PRO A 43 -16.29 -7.40 -5.09
C PRO A 43 -15.14 -6.41 -4.84
N ALA A 44 -14.88 -5.48 -5.75
CA ALA A 44 -13.77 -4.54 -5.66
C ALA A 44 -14.25 -3.11 -5.40
N LEU A 45 -13.60 -2.43 -4.44
CA LEU A 45 -13.55 -0.99 -4.33
C LEU A 45 -12.42 -0.50 -5.22
N CYS A 46 -12.74 0.32 -6.20
CA CYS A 46 -11.79 0.94 -7.11
C CYS A 46 -11.45 2.34 -6.62
N PHE A 47 -10.17 2.64 -6.49
CA PHE A 47 -9.67 3.96 -6.10
C PHE A 47 -8.64 4.43 -7.11
N THR A 48 -8.94 5.51 -7.83
CA THR A 48 -8.03 6.13 -8.80
C THR A 48 -7.91 7.61 -8.50
N GLY A 49 -6.68 8.13 -8.40
CA GLY A 49 -6.38 9.53 -8.14
C GLY A 49 -5.76 9.79 -6.77
N ASP A 50 -5.74 11.05 -6.36
CA ASP A 50 -5.06 11.51 -5.16
C ASP A 50 -5.82 11.16 -3.88
N ILE A 51 -5.07 11.00 -2.80
CA ILE A 51 -5.60 10.75 -1.46
C ILE A 51 -5.71 12.09 -0.72
N ASP A 52 -6.91 12.59 -0.59
CA ASP A 52 -7.26 13.75 0.21
C ASP A 52 -8.38 13.40 1.21
N ALA A 53 -8.81 14.38 2.02
CA ALA A 53 -9.87 14.17 3.00
C ALA A 53 -11.20 13.74 2.34
N GLY A 54 -11.53 14.27 1.16
CA GLY A 54 -12.76 13.98 0.42
C GLY A 54 -12.75 12.59 -0.21
N THR A 55 -11.69 12.25 -0.94
CA THR A 55 -11.52 10.95 -1.61
C THR A 55 -11.40 9.81 -0.60
N ALA A 56 -10.70 10.02 0.50
CA ALA A 56 -10.63 9.06 1.60
C ALA A 56 -12.01 8.84 2.26
N ALA A 57 -12.79 9.91 2.49
CA ALA A 57 -14.13 9.81 3.04
C ALA A 57 -15.07 9.05 2.10
N GLN A 58 -15.02 9.32 0.79
CA GLN A 58 -15.81 8.58 -0.23
C GLN A 58 -15.47 7.09 -0.22
N ALA A 59 -14.18 6.74 -0.22
CA ALA A 59 -13.74 5.35 -0.16
C ALA A 59 -14.23 4.67 1.13
N MET A 60 -14.05 5.32 2.28
CA MET A 60 -14.50 4.80 3.58
C MET A 60 -16.02 4.60 3.65
N ALA A 61 -16.81 5.46 3.03
CA ALA A 61 -18.27 5.32 2.96
C ALA A 61 -18.71 4.06 2.17
N LEU A 62 -17.89 3.60 1.24
CA LEU A 62 -18.14 2.40 0.43
C LEU A 62 -17.65 1.09 1.11
N LEU A 63 -16.79 1.16 2.14
CA LEU A 63 -16.27 -0.04 2.82
C LEU A 63 -17.34 -0.96 3.40
N PRO A 64 -18.52 -0.48 3.90
CA PRO A 64 -19.57 -1.36 4.39
C PRO A 64 -20.30 -2.17 3.32
N THR A 65 -20.02 -1.93 2.02
CA THR A 65 -20.70 -2.65 0.92
C THR A 65 -20.58 -4.16 1.11
N PRO A 66 -21.71 -4.91 1.10
CA PRO A 66 -21.71 -6.36 1.22
C PRO A 66 -20.94 -7.01 0.08
N GLY A 67 -20.16 -8.05 0.41
CA GLY A 67 -19.37 -8.78 -0.58
C GLY A 67 -18.07 -8.10 -1.03
N LEU A 68 -17.75 -6.90 -0.51
CA LEU A 68 -16.52 -6.21 -0.79
C LEU A 68 -15.34 -6.95 -0.14
N THR A 69 -14.38 -7.38 -0.96
CA THR A 69 -13.19 -8.14 -0.52
C THR A 69 -11.88 -7.50 -0.94
N THR A 70 -11.89 -6.64 -1.94
CA THR A 70 -10.67 -6.14 -2.58
C THR A 70 -10.72 -4.61 -2.70
N LEU A 71 -9.57 -3.96 -2.49
CA LEU A 71 -9.30 -2.59 -2.92
C LEU A 71 -8.33 -2.63 -4.08
N VAL A 72 -8.74 -2.15 -5.24
CA VAL A 72 -7.85 -1.91 -6.39
C VAL A 72 -7.50 -0.43 -6.40
N ILE A 73 -6.20 -0.11 -6.35
CA ILE A 73 -5.73 1.26 -6.22
C ILE A 73 -4.71 1.65 -7.28
N ALA A 74 -4.89 2.84 -7.85
CA ALA A 74 -3.93 3.56 -8.68
C ALA A 74 -3.86 5.02 -8.17
N SER A 75 -2.77 5.40 -7.49
CA SER A 75 -2.68 6.69 -6.78
C SER A 75 -1.24 7.18 -6.69
N ASP A 76 -1.07 8.49 -6.88
CA ASP A 76 0.18 9.21 -6.62
C ASP A 76 0.37 9.56 -5.12
N GLY A 77 -0.59 9.21 -4.29
CA GLY A 77 -0.55 9.52 -2.85
C GLY A 77 -1.34 10.78 -2.52
N GLY A 78 -0.86 11.57 -1.57
CA GLY A 78 -1.50 12.81 -1.13
C GLY A 78 -1.39 13.03 0.38
N GLU A 79 -2.46 13.51 1.02
CA GLU A 79 -2.47 13.90 2.43
C GLU A 79 -2.20 12.74 3.38
N VAL A 80 -1.18 12.87 4.21
CA VAL A 80 -0.75 11.84 5.17
C VAL A 80 -1.86 11.46 6.14
N ALA A 81 -2.54 12.45 6.72
CA ALA A 81 -3.59 12.19 7.70
C ALA A 81 -4.79 11.46 7.08
N ALA A 82 -5.18 11.80 5.85
CA ALA A 82 -6.22 11.11 5.10
C ALA A 82 -5.82 9.67 4.76
N ALA A 83 -4.58 9.50 4.29
CA ALA A 83 -4.02 8.19 3.97
C ALA A 83 -3.97 7.26 5.20
N VAL A 84 -3.50 7.74 6.36
CA VAL A 84 -3.46 6.95 7.60
C VAL A 84 -4.87 6.55 8.04
N ARG A 85 -5.87 7.44 7.96
CA ARG A 85 -7.27 7.09 8.29
C ARG A 85 -7.81 6.01 7.35
N LEU A 86 -7.63 6.17 6.04
CA LEU A 86 -8.07 5.19 5.04
C LEU A 86 -7.33 3.85 5.21
N ALA A 87 -6.03 3.88 5.46
CA ALA A 87 -5.20 2.71 5.70
C ALA A 87 -5.70 1.87 6.88
N ARG A 88 -6.03 2.52 8.00
CA ARG A 88 -6.63 1.86 9.18
C ARG A 88 -7.98 1.23 8.86
N ALA A 89 -8.82 1.92 8.09
CA ALA A 89 -10.13 1.41 7.70
C ALA A 89 -10.01 0.18 6.78
N ILE A 90 -9.10 0.20 5.79
CA ILE A 90 -8.79 -0.93 4.92
C ILE A 90 -8.29 -2.13 5.74
N ARG A 91 -7.35 -1.89 6.67
CA ARG A 91 -6.80 -2.93 7.56
C ARG A 91 -7.89 -3.54 8.44
N ALA A 92 -8.73 -2.72 9.06
CA ALA A 92 -9.84 -3.17 9.91
C ALA A 92 -10.87 -4.00 9.13
N ARG A 93 -11.15 -3.60 7.88
CA ARG A 93 -12.08 -4.33 7.00
C ARG A 93 -11.48 -5.63 6.44
N GLY A 94 -10.15 -5.78 6.50
CA GLY A 94 -9.44 -6.97 6.00
C GLY A 94 -9.43 -7.09 4.48
N LEU A 95 -9.51 -5.96 3.75
CA LEU A 95 -9.48 -5.98 2.28
C LEU A 95 -8.12 -6.43 1.76
N ILE A 96 -8.14 -7.14 0.64
CA ILE A 96 -6.97 -7.38 -0.19
C ILE A 96 -6.67 -6.09 -0.94
N LEU A 97 -5.44 -5.55 -0.82
CA LEU A 97 -5.03 -4.38 -1.59
C LEU A 97 -4.30 -4.82 -2.86
N VAL A 98 -4.79 -4.40 -4.00
CA VAL A 98 -4.17 -4.66 -5.31
C VAL A 98 -3.72 -3.32 -5.90
N VAL A 99 -2.41 -3.16 -6.06
CA VAL A 99 -1.86 -2.02 -6.80
C VAL A 99 -2.06 -2.26 -8.28
N ASP A 100 -2.83 -1.37 -8.92
CA ASP A 100 -3.00 -1.29 -10.38
C ASP A 100 -2.28 -0.05 -10.90
N ASP A 101 -1.50 -0.13 -11.94
CA ASP A 101 -0.66 0.93 -12.48
C ASP A 101 0.42 1.44 -11.51
N ARG A 102 0.08 2.24 -10.49
CA ARG A 102 1.04 2.73 -9.48
C ARG A 102 0.39 3.00 -8.13
N CYS A 103 1.23 2.91 -7.10
CA CYS A 103 0.93 3.35 -5.75
C CYS A 103 2.18 4.08 -5.24
N ALA A 104 2.11 5.41 -5.17
CA ALA A 104 3.25 6.27 -4.83
C ALA A 104 2.99 7.08 -3.55
N SER A 105 4.07 7.60 -2.94
CA SER A 105 4.00 8.50 -1.78
C SER A 105 3.11 7.94 -0.66
N SER A 106 2.13 8.69 -0.18
CA SER A 106 1.23 8.26 0.91
C SER A 106 0.45 6.97 0.60
N CYS A 107 0.23 6.60 -0.68
CA CYS A 107 -0.30 5.29 -1.05
C CYS A 107 0.69 4.17 -0.69
N ALA A 108 1.94 4.26 -1.13
CA ALA A 108 2.99 3.28 -0.83
C ALA A 108 3.40 3.31 0.63
N ASN A 109 3.46 4.51 1.22
CA ASN A 109 3.93 4.71 2.59
C ASN A 109 2.90 4.20 3.63
N PHE A 110 1.61 4.29 3.37
CA PHE A 110 0.59 4.00 4.39
C PHE A 110 -0.42 2.93 3.97
N LEU A 111 -1.05 3.03 2.78
CA LEU A 111 -2.10 2.09 2.40
C LEU A 111 -1.55 0.70 2.13
N PHE A 112 -0.48 0.62 1.34
CA PHE A 112 0.13 -0.66 0.99
C PHE A 112 0.61 -1.45 2.23
N PRO A 113 1.39 -0.88 3.18
CA PRO A 113 1.83 -1.62 4.36
C PRO A 113 0.69 -1.99 5.31
N ALA A 114 -0.39 -1.20 5.37
CA ALA A 114 -1.53 -1.48 6.24
C ALA A 114 -2.31 -2.74 5.85
N ALA A 115 -2.45 -3.01 4.57
CA ALA A 115 -3.19 -4.18 4.11
C ALA A 115 -2.51 -5.48 4.57
N ARG A 116 -3.30 -6.43 5.13
CA ARG A 116 -2.78 -7.73 5.56
C ARG A 116 -2.41 -8.62 4.39
N THR A 117 -3.21 -8.57 3.32
CA THR A 117 -2.97 -9.25 2.06
C THR A 117 -2.87 -8.22 0.95
N LYS A 118 -1.83 -8.30 0.15
CA LYS A 118 -1.56 -7.31 -0.88
C LYS A 118 -0.93 -7.90 -2.13
N ALA A 119 -1.19 -7.26 -3.26
CA ALA A 119 -0.62 -7.63 -4.55
C ALA A 119 -0.19 -6.39 -5.33
N VAL A 120 0.83 -6.54 -6.16
CA VAL A 120 1.23 -5.56 -7.17
C VAL A 120 1.01 -6.20 -8.53
N ALA A 121 0.10 -5.64 -9.31
CA ALA A 121 -0.28 -6.17 -10.62
C ALA A 121 0.90 -6.13 -11.61
N GLU A 122 0.72 -6.78 -12.75
CA GLU A 122 1.74 -6.79 -13.80
C GLU A 122 2.06 -5.38 -14.25
N ARG A 123 3.37 -5.03 -14.23
CA ARG A 123 3.92 -3.72 -14.59
C ARG A 123 3.48 -2.57 -13.69
N ALA A 124 2.72 -2.83 -12.63
CA ALA A 124 2.43 -1.80 -11.64
C ALA A 124 3.67 -1.47 -10.80
N LEU A 125 3.76 -0.23 -10.33
CA LEU A 125 4.90 0.26 -9.57
C LEU A 125 4.50 0.67 -8.15
N LEU A 126 5.29 0.23 -7.17
CA LEU A 126 5.23 0.67 -5.78
C LEU A 126 6.37 1.67 -5.55
N ILE A 127 6.04 2.92 -5.19
CA ILE A 127 7.01 4.01 -5.19
C ILE A 127 6.99 4.73 -3.85
N PHE A 128 8.11 4.68 -3.14
CA PHE A 128 8.30 5.34 -1.85
C PHE A 128 9.01 6.68 -2.04
N HIS A 129 8.61 7.68 -1.28
CA HIS A 129 9.32 8.94 -1.09
C HIS A 129 8.67 9.77 0.02
N GLY A 130 9.34 10.83 0.44
CA GLY A 130 8.75 11.90 1.27
C GLY A 130 8.35 11.49 2.69
N GLY A 131 8.85 10.36 3.19
CA GLY A 131 8.65 9.97 4.58
C GLY A 131 9.39 10.90 5.55
N ILE A 132 8.87 11.04 6.77
CA ILE A 132 9.46 11.90 7.80
C ILE A 132 10.47 11.10 8.61
N ALA A 133 11.77 11.34 8.36
CA ALA A 133 12.84 10.72 9.12
C ALA A 133 12.85 11.22 10.58
N PRO A 134 13.19 10.35 11.55
CA PRO A 134 13.45 10.78 12.91
C PRO A 134 14.57 11.82 12.95
N GLY A 135 14.28 13.02 13.47
CA GLY A 135 15.24 14.12 13.52
C GLY A 135 15.31 15.01 12.26
N ALA A 136 14.55 14.74 11.22
CA ALA A 136 14.47 15.60 10.02
C ALA A 136 14.05 17.04 10.37
N PHE A 137 13.26 17.18 11.42
CA PHE A 137 12.86 18.48 12.02
C PHE A 137 13.50 18.69 13.40
N GLY A 138 14.71 18.15 13.58
CA GLY A 138 15.51 18.29 14.80
C GLY A 138 15.96 19.73 14.99
N GLY A 139 15.20 20.49 15.72
CA GLY A 139 15.57 21.84 16.09
C GLY A 139 14.35 22.70 16.45
N LEU A 140 14.60 23.80 17.14
CA LEU A 140 13.68 24.80 17.66
C LEU A 140 12.63 25.34 16.66
N PHE A 141 12.62 24.91 15.42
CA PHE A 141 11.86 25.50 14.31
C PHE A 141 10.80 24.59 13.67
N GLY A 142 10.68 23.33 14.10
CA GLY A 142 9.58 22.45 13.63
C GLY A 142 8.24 22.93 14.20
N GLY A 143 7.29 23.31 13.34
CA GLY A 143 5.94 23.71 13.73
C GLY A 143 5.18 22.60 14.47
N GLY A 144 4.12 22.96 15.20
CA GLY A 144 3.28 21.97 15.90
C GLY A 144 2.73 20.90 14.97
N GLU A 145 2.30 21.28 13.77
CA GLU A 145 1.74 20.40 12.73
C GLU A 145 2.71 19.30 12.28
N GLU A 146 3.98 19.63 12.06
CA GLU A 146 5.00 18.64 11.66
C GLU A 146 5.28 17.63 12.77
N ARG A 147 5.29 18.06 14.03
CA ARG A 147 5.45 17.17 15.19
C ARG A 147 4.26 16.22 15.34
N ASP A 148 3.04 16.72 15.12
CA ASP A 148 1.82 15.92 15.18
C ASP A 148 1.81 14.88 14.04
N LEU A 149 2.24 15.27 12.84
CA LEU A 149 2.35 14.39 11.70
C LEU A 149 3.40 13.28 11.91
N LEU A 150 4.56 13.64 12.48
CA LEU A 150 5.60 12.66 12.85
C LEU A 150 5.09 11.72 13.95
N ALA A 151 4.36 12.22 14.94
CA ALA A 151 3.77 11.39 15.99
C ALA A 151 2.72 10.43 15.41
N LEU A 152 1.86 10.91 14.51
CA LEU A 152 0.86 10.12 13.81
C LEU A 152 1.50 8.97 13.01
N THR A 153 2.51 9.28 12.20
CA THR A 153 3.18 8.29 11.35
C THR A 153 3.93 7.24 12.18
N ARG A 154 4.63 7.64 13.24
CA ARG A 154 5.30 6.71 14.16
C ARG A 154 4.30 5.80 14.89
N ALA A 155 3.18 6.35 15.35
CA ALA A 155 2.13 5.56 15.98
C ALA A 155 1.54 4.55 15.01
N PHE A 156 1.27 4.95 13.78
CA PHE A 156 0.76 4.10 12.71
C PHE A 156 1.69 2.93 12.40
N PHE A 157 2.98 3.17 12.17
CA PHE A 157 3.93 2.10 11.86
C PHE A 157 4.09 1.10 13.01
N ARG A 158 4.09 1.57 14.27
CA ARG A 158 4.06 0.68 15.45
C ARG A 158 2.79 -0.17 15.49
N GLU A 159 1.62 0.42 15.20
CA GLU A 159 0.33 -0.27 15.18
C GLU A 159 0.30 -1.42 14.17
N ILE A 160 0.88 -1.22 12.99
CA ILE A 160 0.87 -2.23 11.92
C ILE A 160 2.07 -3.19 11.96
N GLY A 161 3.09 -2.93 12.80
CA GLY A 161 4.29 -3.75 12.94
C GLY A 161 5.24 -3.68 11.73
N VAL A 162 5.30 -2.52 11.06
CA VAL A 162 6.17 -2.26 9.91
C VAL A 162 7.24 -1.24 10.30
N ASP A 163 8.45 -1.41 9.84
CA ASP A 163 9.50 -0.40 9.98
C ASP A 163 9.26 0.75 8.99
N GLY A 164 8.89 1.91 9.51
CA GLY A 164 8.63 3.10 8.73
C GLY A 164 9.86 3.67 8.02
N ALA A 165 11.06 3.19 8.31
CA ALA A 165 12.30 3.65 7.68
C ALA A 165 12.28 3.52 6.15
N ILE A 166 11.57 2.53 5.61
CA ILE A 166 11.38 2.36 4.16
C ILE A 166 10.88 3.63 3.45
N THR A 167 10.17 4.51 4.16
CA THR A 167 9.55 5.71 3.59
C THR A 167 10.50 6.92 3.51
N TYR A 168 11.68 6.86 4.17
CA TYR A 168 12.67 7.94 4.20
C TYR A 168 14.12 7.48 4.05
N ASP A 169 14.36 6.17 4.05
CA ASP A 169 15.70 5.58 3.89
C ASP A 169 16.01 5.40 2.39
N ALA A 170 16.22 6.54 1.73
CA ALA A 170 16.45 6.59 0.29
C ALA A 170 17.74 5.86 -0.10
N PRO A 171 17.71 4.96 -1.08
CA PRO A 171 18.91 4.31 -1.58
C PRO A 171 19.73 5.27 -2.45
N TYR A 172 21.02 4.99 -2.60
CA TYR A 172 21.84 5.64 -3.61
C TYR A 172 21.60 5.05 -5.00
N ARG A 173 21.55 5.91 -6.01
CA ARG A 173 21.54 5.53 -7.43
C ARG A 173 22.67 6.23 -8.18
N ARG A 174 23.03 5.76 -9.38
CA ARG A 174 23.93 6.46 -10.29
C ARG A 174 23.13 7.31 -11.26
N ASP A 175 23.50 8.56 -11.40
CA ASP A 175 22.98 9.39 -12.48
C ASP A 175 23.51 8.86 -13.83
N PRO A 176 22.63 8.54 -14.80
CA PRO A 176 23.06 7.93 -16.06
C PRO A 176 23.83 8.86 -16.98
N ARG A 177 23.76 10.19 -16.76
CA ARG A 177 24.46 11.19 -17.58
C ARG A 177 25.83 11.53 -17.02
N SER A 178 25.91 11.79 -15.72
CA SER A 178 27.14 12.18 -15.03
C SER A 178 27.92 11.01 -14.42
N GLY A 179 27.28 9.85 -14.20
CA GLY A 179 27.83 8.73 -13.47
C GLY A 179 27.96 8.98 -11.95
N VAL A 180 27.57 10.16 -11.48
CA VAL A 180 27.66 10.53 -10.06
C VAL A 180 26.67 9.71 -9.23
N ARG A 181 27.12 9.34 -8.03
CA ARG A 181 26.27 8.66 -7.04
C ARG A 181 25.46 9.71 -6.27
N GLU A 182 24.15 9.61 -6.33
CA GLU A 182 23.20 10.53 -5.68
C GLU A 182 22.14 9.75 -4.89
N LEU A 183 21.53 10.38 -3.88
CA LEU A 183 20.35 9.82 -3.23
C LEU A 183 19.17 9.82 -4.20
N ALA A 184 18.41 8.75 -4.21
CA ALA A 184 17.19 8.70 -5.01
C ALA A 184 16.12 9.59 -4.37
N GLU A 185 15.44 10.40 -5.18
CA GLU A 185 14.28 11.18 -4.73
C GLU A 185 13.06 10.27 -4.55
N GLU A 186 12.95 9.26 -5.42
CA GLU A 186 11.92 8.24 -5.41
C GLU A 186 12.58 6.87 -5.50
N TRP A 187 12.01 5.87 -4.84
CA TRP A 187 12.53 4.52 -4.86
C TRP A 187 11.44 3.46 -4.75
N THR A 188 11.81 2.28 -5.14
CA THR A 188 11.03 1.05 -4.89
C THR A 188 11.90 0.07 -4.11
N ALA A 189 11.34 -1.06 -3.71
CA ALA A 189 12.08 -2.06 -2.95
C ALA A 189 11.80 -3.47 -3.49
N THR A 190 12.83 -4.32 -3.44
CA THR A 190 12.66 -5.74 -3.79
C THR A 190 11.68 -6.42 -2.83
N PRO A 191 11.02 -7.52 -3.24
CA PRO A 191 10.17 -8.30 -2.33
C PRO A 191 10.89 -8.72 -1.05
N ALA A 192 12.18 -9.04 -1.14
CA ALA A 192 13.01 -9.39 0.01
C ALA A 192 13.24 -8.19 0.93
N ALA A 193 13.51 -7.01 0.37
CA ALA A 193 13.64 -5.79 1.15
C ALA A 193 12.33 -5.45 1.86
N LEU A 194 11.20 -5.45 1.16
CA LEU A 194 9.89 -5.22 1.78
C LEU A 194 9.63 -6.14 2.97
N ALA A 195 10.00 -7.42 2.84
CA ALA A 195 9.86 -8.38 3.94
C ALA A 195 10.74 -8.01 5.15
N ARG A 196 11.99 -7.51 4.93
CA ARG A 196 12.88 -7.04 6.03
C ARG A 196 12.32 -5.85 6.78
N TYR A 197 11.56 -4.96 6.10
CA TYR A 197 10.84 -3.86 6.73
C TYR A 197 9.51 -4.30 7.39
N GLY A 198 9.20 -5.60 7.40
CA GLY A 198 7.97 -6.13 8.02
C GLY A 198 6.74 -6.09 7.12
N MET A 199 6.87 -5.75 5.85
CA MET A 199 5.75 -5.76 4.89
C MET A 199 5.46 -7.19 4.41
N THR A 200 4.79 -7.95 5.23
CA THR A 200 4.37 -9.34 4.95
C THR A 200 3.03 -9.40 4.19
N GLY A 201 2.61 -10.61 3.79
CA GLY A 201 1.33 -10.82 3.12
C GLY A 201 1.28 -10.35 1.67
N ILE A 202 2.43 -10.17 1.02
CA ILE A 202 2.53 -9.90 -0.42
C ILE A 202 2.36 -11.24 -1.14
N VAL A 203 1.17 -11.49 -1.70
CA VAL A 203 0.83 -12.75 -2.38
C VAL A 203 1.20 -12.73 -3.85
N GLN A 204 1.36 -11.54 -4.42
CA GLN A 204 1.80 -11.32 -5.79
C GLN A 204 2.56 -10.01 -5.89
N MET A 205 3.68 -10.00 -6.58
CA MET A 205 4.41 -8.79 -6.93
C MET A 205 5.07 -8.97 -8.30
N TRP A 206 4.81 -8.02 -9.20
CA TRP A 206 5.51 -7.99 -10.47
C TRP A 206 6.96 -7.51 -10.25
N TRP A 207 7.89 -8.44 -10.25
CA TRP A 207 9.32 -8.18 -10.08
C TRP A 207 10.15 -9.16 -10.90
N PRO A 208 10.22 -9.00 -12.24
CA PRO A 208 11.00 -9.92 -13.06
C PRO A 208 12.51 -9.80 -12.79
N SER A 209 12.99 -8.56 -12.66
CA SER A 209 14.36 -8.20 -12.25
C SER A 209 14.40 -6.71 -11.90
N ASN A 210 15.44 -6.27 -11.20
CA ASN A 210 15.66 -4.86 -10.90
C ASN A 210 15.68 -4.00 -12.16
N GLU A 211 16.41 -4.44 -13.19
CA GLU A 211 16.43 -3.77 -14.49
C GLU A 211 15.06 -3.65 -15.15
N ALA A 212 14.24 -4.69 -15.10
CA ALA A 212 12.91 -4.66 -15.72
C ALA A 212 12.01 -3.63 -15.04
N VAL A 213 12.07 -3.53 -13.72
CA VAL A 213 11.34 -2.52 -12.92
C VAL A 213 11.84 -1.13 -13.24
N LEU A 214 13.16 -0.90 -13.29
CA LEU A 214 13.73 0.40 -13.63
C LEU A 214 13.42 0.80 -15.08
N ARG A 215 13.42 -0.14 -16.03
CA ARG A 215 12.99 0.13 -17.42
C ARG A 215 11.51 0.50 -17.50
N GLU A 216 10.66 -0.14 -16.72
CA GLU A 216 9.24 0.22 -16.67
C GLU A 216 9.03 1.62 -16.09
N ALA A 217 9.74 1.96 -15.01
CA ALA A 217 9.73 3.31 -14.44
C ALA A 217 10.23 4.36 -15.45
N ALA A 218 11.34 4.08 -16.15
CA ALA A 218 11.91 4.98 -17.15
C ALA A 218 10.96 5.23 -18.34
N ARG A 219 10.20 4.22 -18.80
CA ARG A 219 9.16 4.40 -19.84
C ARG A 219 8.08 5.39 -19.42
N ARG A 220 7.85 5.54 -18.13
CA ARG A 220 6.88 6.46 -17.53
C ARG A 220 7.51 7.79 -17.11
N GLY A 221 8.78 8.06 -17.49
CA GLY A 221 9.50 9.27 -17.15
C GLY A 221 10.04 9.33 -15.71
N MET A 222 9.96 8.22 -14.95
CA MET A 222 10.41 8.16 -13.56
C MET A 222 11.84 7.64 -13.44
N ARG A 223 12.56 8.11 -12.42
CA ARG A 223 13.95 7.72 -12.12
C ARG A 223 14.01 7.16 -10.69
N LEU A 224 13.77 5.87 -10.57
CA LEU A 224 13.72 5.21 -9.25
C LEU A 224 15.10 4.74 -8.79
N GLY A 225 15.31 4.77 -7.46
CA GLY A 225 16.28 3.94 -6.78
C GLY A 225 15.67 2.57 -6.41
N ILE A 226 16.49 1.60 -6.00
CA ILE A 226 16.03 0.31 -5.50
C ILE A 226 16.65 0.06 -4.13
N VAL A 227 15.82 -0.28 -3.15
CA VAL A 227 16.21 -0.87 -1.87
C VAL A 227 16.26 -2.39 -2.04
N GLU A 228 17.43 -2.99 -1.79
CA GLU A 228 17.68 -4.44 -1.91
C GLU A 228 17.71 -5.16 -0.56
#